data_bd974684eae9cff54d2f67d6981d0799
#
_entry.id   bd974684eae9cff54d2f67d6981d0799
#
_cell.length_a   1.000
_cell.length_b   1.000
_cell.length_c   1.000
_cell.angle_alpha   90.00
_cell.angle_beta   90.00
_cell.angle_gamma   90.00
#
_symmetry.space_group_name_H-M   'P 1'
#
loop_
_entity.id
_entity.type
_entity.pdbx_description
1 polymer ?
#
loop_
_entity_poly.entity_id
_entity_poly.type
_entity_poly.pdbx_seq_one_letter_code
_entity_poly.pdbx_strand_id
1 'polypeptide(L)'
;ASMTTGVPGVKQLYLTMLERFPVQLAAAVGDVANSVEGGAVLVHCTAGKDRTGMVIALIQSLLGARDDDVIATYARTQANLSGEWLIGMHAKLRQLAQRDAQFAQLNVSDLDPLLAGSPPEAMRSALDWIDRTSGSAETFLRDNGLEVDQVNVLREVLLVT
;
A
#
# COMPACT_ATOMS: atom_id res chain seq x y z
N ALA A 1 -30.65 7.91 -8.87
CA ALA A 1 -29.34 8.49 -8.62
C ALA A 1 -28.83 7.90 -7.33
N SER A 2 -27.90 6.95 -7.42
CA SER A 2 -27.22 6.35 -6.27
C SER A 2 -26.31 7.42 -5.67
N MET A 3 -26.56 7.83 -4.44
CA MET A 3 -25.58 8.57 -3.65
C MET A 3 -24.42 7.61 -3.41
N THR A 4 -23.34 7.78 -4.14
CA THR A 4 -22.05 7.17 -3.80
C THR A 4 -21.67 7.68 -2.42
N THR A 5 -21.65 6.79 -1.45
CA THR A 5 -21.09 7.04 -0.12
C THR A 5 -19.73 7.69 -0.32
N GLY A 6 -19.46 8.84 0.32
CA GLY A 6 -18.26 9.65 0.11
C GLY A 6 -16.94 9.02 0.56
N VAL A 7 -16.85 7.69 0.55
CA VAL A 7 -15.63 6.91 0.83
C VAL A 7 -14.88 6.74 -0.50
N PRO A 8 -13.65 7.25 -0.60
CA PRO A 8 -12.84 7.10 -1.82
C PRO A 8 -12.57 5.61 -2.08
N GLY A 9 -12.67 5.19 -3.34
CA GLY A 9 -12.27 3.84 -3.73
C GLY A 9 -10.76 3.61 -3.53
N VAL A 10 -10.33 2.34 -3.47
CA VAL A 10 -8.93 1.94 -3.24
C VAL A 10 -7.97 2.63 -4.23
N LYS A 11 -8.35 2.73 -5.50
CA LYS A 11 -7.57 3.46 -6.52
C LYS A 11 -7.31 4.91 -6.13
N GLN A 12 -8.35 5.65 -5.72
CA GLN A 12 -8.21 7.05 -5.33
C GLN A 12 -7.35 7.20 -4.07
N LEU A 13 -7.48 6.27 -3.12
CA LEU A 13 -6.65 6.22 -1.93
C LEU A 13 -5.16 6.12 -2.30
N TYR A 14 -4.79 5.27 -3.27
CA TYR A 14 -3.39 5.07 -3.67
C TYR A 14 -2.82 6.28 -4.39
N LEU A 15 -3.57 6.88 -5.30
CA LEU A 15 -3.15 8.13 -5.95
C LEU A 15 -2.96 9.25 -4.91
N THR A 16 -3.87 9.35 -3.95
CA THR A 16 -3.75 10.33 -2.84
C THR A 16 -2.50 10.08 -1.99
N MET A 17 -2.14 8.80 -1.72
CA MET A 17 -0.90 8.48 -1.00
C MET A 17 0.33 8.95 -1.77
N LEU A 18 0.41 8.71 -3.07
CA LEU A 18 1.53 9.13 -3.91
C LEU A 18 1.63 10.65 -4.02
N GLU A 19 0.51 11.35 -4.16
CA GLU A 19 0.48 12.81 -4.31
C GLU A 19 0.76 13.57 -3.01
N ARG A 20 0.22 13.10 -1.88
CA ARG A 20 0.25 13.84 -0.61
C ARG A 20 1.31 13.38 0.37
N PHE A 21 1.80 12.16 0.23
CA PHE A 21 2.73 11.55 1.19
C PHE A 21 3.97 10.93 0.53
N PRO A 22 4.52 11.53 -0.55
CA PRO A 22 5.66 10.93 -1.26
C PRO A 22 6.91 10.86 -0.38
N VAL A 23 7.16 11.89 0.45
CA VAL A 23 8.30 11.93 1.37
C VAL A 23 8.20 10.83 2.43
N GLN A 24 7.00 10.56 2.96
CA GLN A 24 6.79 9.49 3.94
C GLN A 24 6.94 8.10 3.32
N LEU A 25 6.56 7.94 2.04
CA LEU A 25 6.79 6.70 1.32
C LEU A 25 8.29 6.47 1.07
N ALA A 26 9.02 7.50 0.64
CA ALA A 26 10.47 7.44 0.47
C ALA A 26 11.18 7.15 1.79
N ALA A 27 10.78 7.81 2.88
CA ALA A 27 11.32 7.55 4.22
C ALA A 27 11.09 6.10 4.67
N ALA A 28 9.90 5.54 4.44
CA ALA A 28 9.61 4.15 4.78
C ALA A 28 10.47 3.15 3.97
N VAL A 29 10.75 3.44 2.70
CA VAL A 29 11.69 2.65 1.88
C VAL A 29 13.12 2.80 2.42
N GLY A 30 13.51 4.01 2.81
CA GLY A 30 14.81 4.30 3.44
C GLY A 30 15.01 3.56 4.77
N ASP A 31 13.96 3.46 5.59
CA ASP A 31 14.00 2.70 6.85
C ASP A 31 14.23 1.20 6.59
N VAL A 32 13.64 0.64 5.52
CA VAL A 32 13.92 -0.73 5.09
C VAL A 32 15.39 -0.86 4.68
N ALA A 33 15.91 0.06 3.86
CA ALA A 33 17.31 0.05 3.42
C ALA A 33 18.28 0.11 4.61
N ASN A 34 18.02 0.97 5.59
CA ASN A 34 18.85 1.13 6.77
C ASN A 34 18.83 -0.08 7.72
N SER A 35 17.82 -0.95 7.59
CA SER A 35 17.61 -2.07 8.50
C SER A 35 17.96 -3.43 7.90
N VAL A 36 17.90 -3.58 6.58
CA VAL A 36 17.95 -4.88 5.89
C VAL A 36 19.31 -5.58 6.01
N GLU A 37 20.41 -4.84 6.16
CA GLU A 37 21.75 -5.42 6.40
C GLU A 37 21.84 -6.15 7.76
N GLY A 38 21.04 -5.70 8.74
CA GLY A 38 20.98 -6.32 10.08
C GLY A 38 20.14 -7.60 10.15
N GLY A 39 19.44 -7.98 9.07
CA GLY A 39 18.59 -9.16 9.01
C GLY A 39 17.20 -8.91 8.42
N ALA A 40 16.23 -9.73 8.79
CA ALA A 40 14.88 -9.63 8.27
C ALA A 40 14.15 -8.35 8.74
N VAL A 41 13.48 -7.67 7.81
CA VAL A 41 12.68 -6.47 8.09
C VAL A 41 11.20 -6.79 7.89
N LEU A 42 10.37 -6.50 8.90
CA LEU A 42 8.92 -6.62 8.82
C LEU A 42 8.30 -5.27 8.50
N VAL A 43 7.71 -5.15 7.31
CA VAL A 43 6.93 -3.98 6.92
C VAL A 43 5.45 -4.24 7.16
N HIS A 44 4.81 -3.42 8.00
CA HIS A 44 3.39 -3.57 8.29
C HIS A 44 2.68 -2.21 8.46
N CYS A 45 1.37 -2.21 8.29
CA CYS A 45 0.49 -1.12 8.70
C CYS A 45 -0.65 -1.70 9.56
N THR A 46 -1.85 -1.16 9.53
CA THR A 46 -2.98 -1.69 10.31
C THR A 46 -3.47 -3.03 9.77
N ALA A 47 -3.73 -3.12 8.47
CA ALA A 47 -4.20 -4.34 7.78
C ALA A 47 -3.10 -5.03 6.98
N GLY A 48 -1.91 -4.44 6.86
CA GLY A 48 -0.83 -4.96 6.02
C GLY A 48 -1.12 -4.91 4.51
N LYS A 49 -2.05 -4.08 4.07
CA LYS A 49 -2.55 -4.04 2.69
C LYS A 49 -2.14 -2.78 1.93
N ASP A 50 -2.69 -1.63 2.31
CA ASP A 50 -2.59 -0.40 1.49
C ASP A 50 -1.23 0.27 1.60
N ARG A 51 -0.86 0.81 2.76
CA ARG A 51 0.46 1.44 2.98
C ARG A 51 1.60 0.44 2.82
N THR A 52 1.44 -0.75 3.38
CA THR A 52 2.39 -1.86 3.21
C THR A 52 2.54 -2.25 1.76
N GLY A 53 1.41 -2.46 1.06
CA GLY A 53 1.41 -2.80 -0.37
C GLY A 53 2.10 -1.74 -1.22
N MET A 54 1.89 -0.45 -0.92
CA MET A 54 2.55 0.64 -1.65
C MET A 54 4.06 0.65 -1.42
N VAL A 55 4.53 0.53 -0.17
CA VAL A 55 5.97 0.48 0.15
C VAL A 55 6.64 -0.73 -0.51
N ILE A 56 6.02 -1.91 -0.43
CA ILE A 56 6.56 -3.13 -1.06
C ILE A 56 6.56 -3.01 -2.59
N ALA A 57 5.51 -2.44 -3.21
CA ALA A 57 5.46 -2.21 -4.64
C ALA A 57 6.57 -1.25 -5.11
N LEU A 58 6.81 -0.16 -4.37
CA LEU A 58 7.89 0.78 -4.66
C LEU A 58 9.28 0.11 -4.57
N ILE A 59 9.51 -0.71 -3.55
CA ILE A 59 10.76 -1.48 -3.41
C ILE A 59 10.92 -2.47 -4.57
N GLN A 60 9.88 -3.25 -4.89
CA GLN A 60 9.93 -4.22 -5.99
C GLN A 60 10.20 -3.54 -7.33
N SER A 61 9.52 -2.42 -7.62
CA SER A 61 9.71 -1.67 -8.86
C SER A 61 11.11 -1.03 -8.93
N LEU A 62 11.63 -0.47 -7.83
CA LEU A 62 12.99 0.05 -7.74
C LEU A 62 14.03 -1.06 -8.02
N LEU A 63 13.76 -2.28 -7.59
CA LEU A 63 14.61 -3.46 -7.81
C LEU A 63 14.45 -4.08 -9.21
N GLY A 64 13.58 -3.50 -10.05
CA GLY A 64 13.39 -3.95 -11.44
C GLY A 64 12.39 -5.09 -11.61
N ALA A 65 11.54 -5.35 -10.63
CA ALA A 65 10.44 -6.29 -10.81
C ALA A 65 9.48 -5.77 -11.89
N ARG A 66 8.91 -6.70 -12.67
CA ARG A 66 7.91 -6.36 -13.69
C ARG A 66 6.61 -5.92 -13.02
N ASP A 67 5.94 -4.94 -13.56
CA ASP A 67 4.66 -4.44 -13.02
C ASP A 67 3.62 -5.53 -12.79
N ASP A 68 3.50 -6.48 -13.74
CA ASP A 68 2.56 -7.59 -13.60
C ASP A 68 2.88 -8.47 -12.38
N ASP A 69 4.15 -8.66 -12.04
CA ASP A 69 4.57 -9.44 -10.87
C ASP A 69 4.31 -8.66 -9.56
N VAL A 70 4.57 -7.35 -9.56
CA VAL A 70 4.24 -6.44 -8.44
C VAL A 70 2.74 -6.45 -8.17
N ILE A 71 1.93 -6.29 -9.22
CA ILE A 71 0.47 -6.28 -9.14
C ILE A 71 -0.06 -7.64 -8.67
N ALA A 72 0.47 -8.75 -9.19
CA ALA A 72 0.07 -10.08 -8.78
C ALA A 72 0.40 -10.35 -7.30
N THR A 73 1.57 -9.91 -6.84
CA THR A 73 1.98 -10.01 -5.43
C THR A 73 1.03 -9.23 -4.52
N TYR A 74 0.71 -7.99 -4.87
CA TYR A 74 -0.24 -7.15 -4.14
C TYR A 74 -1.64 -7.79 -4.08
N ALA A 75 -2.17 -8.27 -5.22
CA ALA A 75 -3.52 -8.81 -5.32
C ALA A 75 -3.75 -10.05 -4.43
N ARG A 76 -2.70 -10.82 -4.14
CA ARG A 76 -2.77 -11.99 -3.24
C ARG A 76 -3.14 -11.62 -1.81
N THR A 77 -2.94 -10.38 -1.39
CA THR A 77 -3.26 -9.90 -0.04
C THR A 77 -4.74 -10.07 0.29
N GLN A 78 -5.64 -9.93 -0.67
CA GLN A 78 -7.09 -10.10 -0.47
C GLN A 78 -7.45 -11.48 0.09
N ALA A 79 -6.77 -12.54 -0.36
CA ALA A 79 -7.01 -13.89 0.15
C ALA A 79 -6.68 -14.02 1.64
N ASN A 80 -5.65 -13.30 2.11
CA ASN A 80 -5.22 -13.31 3.51
C ASN A 80 -6.13 -12.46 4.42
N LEU A 81 -6.84 -11.48 3.86
CA LEU A 81 -7.74 -10.58 4.60
C LEU A 81 -9.20 -11.01 4.53
N SER A 82 -9.50 -12.17 3.92
CA SER A 82 -10.83 -12.79 3.93
C SER A 82 -11.06 -13.63 5.19
N GLY A 83 -12.29 -14.12 5.36
CA GLY A 83 -12.62 -15.04 6.45
C GLY A 83 -12.55 -14.40 7.84
N GLU A 84 -11.84 -15.03 8.77
CA GLU A 84 -11.81 -14.66 10.19
C GLU A 84 -11.33 -13.23 10.43
N TRP A 85 -10.35 -12.76 9.65
CA TRP A 85 -9.85 -11.39 9.79
C TRP A 85 -10.95 -10.36 9.50
N LEU A 86 -11.70 -10.54 8.41
CA LEU A 86 -12.78 -9.64 8.01
C LEU A 86 -13.94 -9.68 9.02
N ILE A 87 -14.30 -10.87 9.51
CA ILE A 87 -15.30 -11.04 10.57
C ILE A 87 -14.89 -10.26 11.83
N GLY A 88 -13.63 -10.39 12.26
CA GLY A 88 -13.09 -9.67 13.40
C GLY A 88 -13.08 -8.15 13.21
N MET A 89 -12.76 -7.68 12.00
CA MET A 89 -12.77 -6.26 11.66
C MET A 89 -14.21 -5.71 11.68
N HIS A 90 -15.18 -6.43 11.12
CA HIS A 90 -16.59 -6.07 11.20
C HIS A 90 -17.08 -5.94 12.64
N ALA A 91 -16.70 -6.87 13.52
CA ALA A 91 -17.06 -6.81 14.94
C ALA A 91 -16.53 -5.53 15.60
N LYS A 92 -15.26 -5.18 15.34
CA LYS A 92 -14.64 -3.93 15.86
C LYS A 92 -15.34 -2.68 15.32
N LEU A 93 -15.64 -2.63 14.03
CA LEU A 93 -16.33 -1.49 13.42
C LEU A 93 -17.75 -1.30 13.96
N ARG A 94 -18.49 -2.41 14.17
CA ARG A 94 -19.82 -2.36 14.79
C ARG A 94 -19.77 -1.84 16.23
N GLN A 95 -18.74 -2.23 17.02
CA GLN A 95 -18.55 -1.69 18.36
C GLN A 95 -18.26 -0.18 18.35
N LEU A 96 -17.45 0.29 17.40
CA LEU A 96 -17.19 1.72 17.23
C LEU A 96 -18.45 2.47 16.81
N ALA A 97 -19.24 1.93 15.87
CA ALA A 97 -20.49 2.51 15.41
C ALA A 97 -21.54 2.63 16.54
N GLN A 98 -21.53 1.72 17.52
CA GLN A 98 -22.42 1.83 18.69
C GLN A 98 -22.03 2.95 19.66
N ARG A 99 -20.75 3.38 19.63
CA ARG A 99 -20.22 4.42 20.53
C ARG A 99 -20.31 5.83 19.94
N ASP A 100 -20.47 5.94 18.64
CA ASP A 100 -20.48 7.22 17.92
C ASP A 100 -21.64 7.26 16.91
N ALA A 101 -22.56 8.19 17.15
CA ALA A 101 -23.76 8.38 16.33
C ALA A 101 -23.45 8.70 14.84
N GLN A 102 -22.28 9.26 14.54
CA GLN A 102 -21.83 9.51 13.17
C GLN A 102 -21.68 8.20 12.37
N PHE A 103 -21.34 7.09 13.04
CA PHE A 103 -21.15 5.79 12.42
C PHE A 103 -22.36 4.86 12.55
N ALA A 104 -23.41 5.27 13.29
CA ALA A 104 -24.58 4.42 13.57
C ALA A 104 -25.34 3.97 12.31
N GLN A 105 -25.24 4.72 11.20
CA GLN A 105 -25.90 4.42 9.93
C GLN A 105 -24.96 3.71 8.92
N LEU A 106 -23.69 3.43 9.32
CA LEU A 106 -22.73 2.80 8.43
C LEU A 106 -23.05 1.32 8.26
N ASN A 107 -23.33 0.90 7.04
CA ASN A 107 -23.35 -0.52 6.73
C ASN A 107 -21.91 -1.03 6.59
N VAL A 108 -21.43 -1.74 7.61
CA VAL A 108 -20.03 -2.19 7.69
C VAL A 108 -19.63 -3.04 6.49
N SER A 109 -20.57 -3.82 5.91
CA SER A 109 -20.29 -4.65 4.74
C SER A 109 -20.02 -3.85 3.46
N ASP A 110 -20.50 -2.60 3.37
CA ASP A 110 -20.21 -1.73 2.23
C ASP A 110 -18.73 -1.27 2.21
N LEU A 111 -18.01 -1.48 3.33
CA LEU A 111 -16.58 -1.20 3.46
C LEU A 111 -15.69 -2.37 3.04
N ASP A 112 -16.22 -3.54 2.76
CA ASP A 112 -15.43 -4.73 2.42
C ASP A 112 -14.43 -4.51 1.29
N PRO A 113 -14.77 -3.83 0.18
CA PRO A 113 -13.81 -3.52 -0.87
C PRO A 113 -12.63 -2.67 -0.37
N LEU A 114 -12.89 -1.78 0.59
CA LEU A 114 -11.84 -0.93 1.18
C LEU A 114 -11.07 -1.67 2.27
N LEU A 115 -11.70 -2.52 3.06
CA LEU A 115 -11.08 -3.24 4.17
C LEU A 115 -10.21 -4.40 3.69
N ALA A 116 -10.75 -5.26 2.84
CA ALA A 116 -10.11 -6.50 2.43
C ALA A 116 -9.75 -6.54 0.94
N GLY A 117 -10.40 -5.73 0.10
CA GLY A 117 -10.13 -5.71 -1.34
C GLY A 117 -8.73 -5.22 -1.67
N SER A 118 -8.00 -5.97 -2.48
CA SER A 118 -6.74 -5.55 -3.11
C SER A 118 -6.85 -5.66 -4.65
N PRO A 119 -7.66 -4.76 -5.26
CA PRO A 119 -7.95 -4.84 -6.69
C PRO A 119 -6.70 -4.54 -7.52
N PRO A 120 -6.32 -5.43 -8.45
CA PRO A 120 -5.13 -5.26 -9.30
C PRO A 120 -5.06 -3.92 -10.01
N GLU A 121 -6.20 -3.39 -10.46
CA GLU A 121 -6.31 -2.11 -11.18
C GLU A 121 -5.94 -0.90 -10.31
N ALA A 122 -6.07 -0.99 -8.98
CA ALA A 122 -5.64 0.09 -8.09
C ALA A 122 -4.12 0.19 -8.05
N MET A 123 -3.42 -0.93 -7.93
CA MET A 123 -1.96 -0.96 -7.96
C MET A 123 -1.43 -0.60 -9.34
N ARG A 124 -2.02 -1.12 -10.42
CA ARG A 124 -1.67 -0.73 -11.80
C ARG A 124 -1.77 0.78 -11.99
N SER A 125 -2.86 1.40 -11.52
CA SER A 125 -3.02 2.85 -11.63
C SER A 125 -1.97 3.64 -10.84
N ALA A 126 -1.49 3.10 -9.71
CA ALA A 126 -0.42 3.70 -8.94
C ALA A 126 0.92 3.64 -9.68
N LEU A 127 1.29 2.48 -10.23
CA LEU A 127 2.51 2.29 -11.01
C LEU A 127 2.48 3.16 -12.29
N ASP A 128 1.38 3.14 -13.05
CA ASP A 128 1.20 4.00 -14.22
C ASP A 128 1.31 5.51 -13.88
N TRP A 129 0.88 5.91 -12.70
CA TRP A 129 1.01 7.29 -12.24
C TRP A 129 2.47 7.65 -11.96
N ILE A 130 3.23 6.76 -11.29
CA ILE A 130 4.67 6.94 -11.02
C ILE A 130 5.43 7.06 -12.34
N ASP A 131 5.18 6.15 -13.30
CA ASP A 131 5.85 6.16 -14.59
C ASP A 131 5.61 7.46 -15.36
N ARG A 132 4.36 7.95 -15.37
CA ARG A 132 4.02 9.19 -16.06
C ARG A 132 4.57 10.44 -15.40
N THR A 133 4.69 10.48 -14.07
CA THR A 133 5.08 11.69 -13.32
C THR A 133 6.57 11.77 -13.05
N SER A 134 7.22 10.63 -12.85
CA SER A 134 8.62 10.55 -12.42
C SER A 134 9.48 9.67 -13.34
N GLY A 135 8.88 8.93 -14.25
CA GLY A 135 9.57 8.03 -15.18
C GLY A 135 9.98 6.69 -14.57
N SER A 136 10.13 6.59 -13.25
CA SER A 136 10.43 5.35 -12.54
C SER A 136 10.18 5.45 -11.04
N ALA A 137 10.03 4.31 -10.37
CA ALA A 137 9.94 4.25 -8.91
C ALA A 137 11.21 4.76 -8.23
N GLU A 138 12.39 4.49 -8.80
CA GLU A 138 13.66 5.03 -8.28
C GLU A 138 13.69 6.54 -8.32
N THR A 139 13.37 7.15 -9.47
CA THR A 139 13.32 8.61 -9.60
C THR A 139 12.31 9.20 -8.63
N PHE A 140 11.08 8.64 -8.57
CA PHE A 140 10.07 9.08 -7.62
C PHE A 140 10.58 9.07 -6.17
N LEU A 141 11.20 7.99 -5.73
CA LEU A 141 11.71 7.85 -4.37
C LEU A 141 12.87 8.80 -4.09
N ARG A 142 13.81 8.94 -5.02
CA ARG A 142 14.98 9.82 -4.87
C ARG A 142 14.60 11.31 -4.85
N ASP A 143 13.67 11.71 -5.69
CA ASP A 143 13.15 13.08 -5.71
C ASP A 143 12.43 13.44 -4.39
N ASN A 144 12.02 12.40 -3.62
CA ASN A 144 11.34 12.56 -2.35
C ASN A 144 12.17 12.14 -1.12
N GLY A 145 13.49 12.03 -1.27
CA GLY A 145 14.43 11.94 -0.16
C GLY A 145 15.10 10.60 0.08
N LEU A 146 14.89 9.60 -0.82
CA LEU A 146 15.67 8.35 -0.74
C LEU A 146 17.10 8.60 -1.24
N GLU A 147 18.09 8.27 -0.41
CA GLU A 147 19.50 8.46 -0.74
C GLU A 147 20.03 7.38 -1.70
N VAL A 148 21.06 7.73 -2.50
CA VAL A 148 21.69 6.80 -3.46
C VAL A 148 22.25 5.58 -2.75
N ASP A 149 22.87 5.76 -1.59
CA ASP A 149 23.46 4.65 -0.83
C ASP A 149 22.39 3.68 -0.34
N GLN A 150 21.21 4.18 0.02
CA GLN A 150 20.05 3.33 0.39
C GLN A 150 19.55 2.50 -0.80
N VAL A 151 19.53 3.07 -2.01
CA VAL A 151 19.21 2.31 -3.23
C VAL A 151 20.21 1.19 -3.46
N ASN A 152 21.52 1.48 -3.28
CA ASN A 152 22.58 0.50 -3.45
C ASN A 152 22.46 -0.66 -2.44
N VAL A 153 22.21 -0.33 -1.17
CA VAL A 153 21.99 -1.34 -0.11
C VAL A 153 20.80 -2.25 -0.45
N LEU A 154 19.66 -1.68 -0.87
CA LEU A 154 18.50 -2.50 -1.27
C LEU A 154 18.82 -3.45 -2.41
N ARG A 155 19.57 -2.99 -3.41
CA ARG A 155 20.01 -3.84 -4.54
C ARG A 155 20.97 -4.92 -4.11
N GLU A 156 21.95 -4.59 -3.29
CA GLU A 156 22.97 -5.54 -2.84
C GLU A 156 22.39 -6.65 -1.95
N VAL A 157 21.48 -6.28 -1.05
CA VAL A 157 20.95 -7.21 -0.05
C VAL A 157 19.75 -8.00 -0.57
N LEU A 158 18.88 -7.38 -1.37
CA LEU A 158 17.61 -7.99 -1.78
C LEU A 158 17.67 -8.65 -3.17
N LEU A 159 18.65 -8.31 -4.03
CA LEU A 159 18.89 -9.02 -5.29
C LEU A 159 19.96 -10.09 -5.06
N VAL A 160 19.52 -11.28 -4.71
CA VAL A 160 20.44 -12.44 -4.62
C VAL A 160 20.80 -12.87 -6.04
N THR A 161 22.07 -12.80 -6.39
CA THR A 161 22.63 -13.36 -7.64
C THR A 161 22.86 -14.87 -7.50
#